data_b547210fea4eff84edbbab7f02b0edc1
#
_entry.id   b547210fea4eff84edbbab7f02b0edc1
#
_cell.length_a   1.000
_cell.length_b   1.000
_cell.length_c   1.000
_cell.angle_alpha   90.00
_cell.angle_beta   90.00
_cell.angle_gamma   90.00
#
_symmetry.space_group_name_H-M   'P 1'
#
loop_
_entity.id
_entity.type
_entity.pdbx_description
1 polymer ?
#
loop_
_entity_poly.entity_id
_entity_poly.type
_entity_poly.pdbx_seq_one_letter_code
_entity_poly.pdbx_strand_id
1 'polypeptide(L)'
;YENYQNGKPSLKGFYHSNLKDSIWQVYYENGNPQLEVLYRKGLRIKILNAYDLEGKQIVKDGNGQMINYFNSLKIQSQGNLEDGVEQGLWTFYYENGVKSSEGNFEKGKRVGKWEEWFESGKKKSELNYESGLNIYWFESGKKEMEGTLIDSKREKSWTYWYPSGQVRSTNNYVNDLR
;
A
#
# COMPACT_ATOMS: atom_id res chain seq x y z
N TYR A 1 -13.00 18.44 -14.72
CA TYR A 1 -14.09 17.46 -14.63
C TYR A 1 -13.74 16.28 -15.53
N GLU A 2 -13.84 15.07 -15.00
CA GLU A 2 -13.78 13.84 -15.78
C GLU A 2 -15.08 13.05 -15.53
N ASN A 3 -15.56 12.31 -16.52
CA ASN A 3 -16.78 11.53 -16.43
C ASN A 3 -16.51 10.08 -16.79
N TYR A 4 -17.30 9.18 -16.22
CA TYR A 4 -17.43 7.80 -16.65
C TYR A 4 -18.12 7.71 -18.02
N GLN A 5 -18.05 6.55 -18.66
CA GLN A 5 -18.72 6.30 -19.95
C GLN A 5 -20.25 6.46 -19.87
N ASN A 6 -20.84 6.26 -18.68
CA ASN A 6 -22.27 6.45 -18.42
C ASN A 6 -22.66 7.94 -18.23
N GLY A 7 -21.72 8.89 -18.42
CA GLY A 7 -21.92 10.32 -18.29
C GLY A 7 -21.91 10.87 -16.87
N LYS A 8 -21.85 10.03 -15.84
CA LYS A 8 -21.74 10.47 -14.44
C LYS A 8 -20.31 10.97 -14.14
N PRO A 9 -20.15 11.95 -13.24
CA PRO A 9 -18.83 12.43 -12.86
C PRO A 9 -18.00 11.30 -12.24
N SER A 10 -16.74 11.19 -12.63
CA SER A 10 -15.73 10.32 -12.00
C SER A 10 -14.79 11.12 -11.11
N LEU A 11 -14.48 12.35 -11.52
CA LEU A 11 -13.50 13.18 -10.82
C LEU A 11 -13.84 14.67 -10.99
N LYS A 12 -13.73 15.44 -9.90
CA LYS A 12 -13.99 16.88 -9.88
C LYS A 12 -12.97 17.60 -8.99
N GLY A 13 -12.34 18.65 -9.49
CA GLY A 13 -11.39 19.47 -8.74
C GLY A 13 -10.78 20.55 -9.60
N PHE A 14 -9.79 21.23 -9.05
CA PHE A 14 -9.11 22.33 -9.70
C PHE A 14 -7.64 22.01 -9.96
N TYR A 15 -7.16 22.46 -11.12
CA TYR A 15 -5.75 22.48 -11.45
C TYR A 15 -5.17 23.88 -11.22
N HIS A 16 -3.99 23.96 -10.64
CA HIS A 16 -3.16 25.15 -10.63
C HIS A 16 -1.84 24.81 -11.34
N SER A 17 -1.48 25.58 -12.38
CA SER A 17 -0.28 25.32 -13.21
C SER A 17 -0.19 23.86 -13.71
N ASN A 18 -1.32 23.29 -14.19
CA ASN A 18 -1.47 21.91 -14.66
C ASN A 18 -1.24 20.82 -13.60
N LEU A 19 -1.18 21.18 -12.32
CA LEU A 19 -1.07 20.24 -11.19
C LEU A 19 -2.35 20.25 -10.38
N LYS A 20 -2.78 19.08 -9.89
CA LYS A 20 -3.91 18.98 -8.96
C LYS A 20 -3.63 19.85 -7.73
N ASP A 21 -4.62 20.69 -7.34
CA ASP A 21 -4.54 21.54 -6.16
C ASP A 21 -5.90 21.63 -5.48
N SER A 22 -5.91 22.01 -4.20
CA SER A 22 -7.13 22.10 -3.38
C SER A 22 -7.82 20.74 -3.20
N ILE A 23 -9.13 20.76 -2.93
CA ILE A 23 -9.93 19.57 -2.70
C ILE A 23 -10.40 18.96 -4.02
N TRP A 24 -10.16 17.65 -4.16
CA TRP A 24 -10.64 16.83 -5.27
C TRP A 24 -11.69 15.86 -4.77
N GLN A 25 -12.79 15.76 -5.48
CA GLN A 25 -13.88 14.82 -5.26
C GLN A 25 -13.79 13.68 -6.27
N VAL A 26 -13.81 12.46 -5.79
CA VAL A 26 -13.83 11.21 -6.56
C VAL A 26 -15.19 10.57 -6.36
N TYR A 27 -15.75 9.97 -7.39
CA TYR A 27 -17.06 9.33 -7.37
C TYR A 27 -16.96 7.89 -7.83
N TYR A 28 -17.84 7.04 -7.32
CA TYR A 28 -18.09 5.71 -7.87
C TYR A 28 -18.87 5.81 -9.18
N GLU A 29 -18.82 4.75 -9.99
CA GLU A 29 -19.56 4.70 -11.27
C GLU A 29 -21.10 4.77 -11.10
N ASN A 30 -21.62 4.36 -9.92
CA ASN A 30 -23.02 4.54 -9.56
C ASN A 30 -23.38 6.02 -9.30
N GLY A 31 -22.41 6.92 -9.19
CA GLY A 31 -22.55 8.35 -8.93
C GLY A 31 -22.47 8.74 -7.47
N ASN A 32 -22.36 7.80 -6.55
CA ASN A 32 -22.13 8.11 -5.14
C ASN A 32 -20.74 8.72 -4.92
N PRO A 33 -20.57 9.63 -3.96
CA PRO A 33 -19.23 10.10 -3.58
C PRO A 33 -18.39 8.91 -3.10
N GLN A 34 -17.10 8.95 -3.43
CA GLN A 34 -16.12 7.96 -2.99
C GLN A 34 -15.11 8.60 -2.03
N LEU A 35 -14.46 9.69 -2.47
CA LEU A 35 -13.40 10.35 -1.71
C LEU A 35 -13.48 11.86 -1.86
N GLU A 36 -13.06 12.55 -0.80
CA GLU A 36 -12.59 13.94 -0.85
C GLU A 36 -11.13 13.97 -0.41
N VAL A 37 -10.27 14.45 -1.31
CA VAL A 37 -8.81 14.38 -1.16
C VAL A 37 -8.21 15.76 -1.32
N LEU A 38 -7.36 16.16 -0.38
CA LEU A 38 -6.58 17.39 -0.47
C LEU A 38 -5.32 17.15 -1.28
N TYR A 39 -5.16 17.93 -2.36
CA TYR A 39 -3.94 17.98 -3.15
C TYR A 39 -3.25 19.33 -2.98
N ARG A 40 -1.93 19.35 -3.11
CA ARG A 40 -1.11 20.55 -3.20
C ARG A 40 0.02 20.30 -4.19
N LYS A 41 0.09 21.13 -5.23
CA LYS A 41 1.10 21.03 -6.31
C LYS A 41 1.21 19.61 -6.88
N GLY A 42 0.07 18.94 -7.13
CA GLY A 42 -0.01 17.59 -7.68
C GLY A 42 0.19 16.45 -6.68
N LEU A 43 0.63 16.74 -5.48
CA LEU A 43 0.83 15.72 -4.43
C LEU A 43 -0.44 15.54 -3.60
N ARG A 44 -0.84 14.29 -3.36
CA ARG A 44 -1.87 13.95 -2.38
C ARG A 44 -1.33 14.29 -0.98
N ILE A 45 -2.02 15.18 -0.29
CA ILE A 45 -1.66 15.58 1.07
C ILE A 45 -2.36 14.69 2.09
N LYS A 46 -3.69 14.60 1.99
CA LYS A 46 -4.50 13.75 2.87
C LYS A 46 -5.89 13.46 2.31
N ILE A 47 -6.50 12.38 2.78
CA ILE A 47 -7.91 12.09 2.57
C ILE A 47 -8.70 12.82 3.64
N LEU A 48 -9.73 13.57 3.24
CA LEU A 48 -10.61 14.30 4.15
C LEU A 48 -11.84 13.46 4.50
N ASN A 49 -12.52 12.96 3.48
CA ASN A 49 -13.72 12.15 3.64
C ASN A 49 -13.67 10.95 2.71
N ALA A 50 -14.25 9.83 3.16
CA ALA A 50 -14.46 8.65 2.33
C ALA A 50 -15.83 8.05 2.60
N TYR A 51 -16.39 7.42 1.56
CA TYR A 51 -17.72 6.80 1.58
C TYR A 51 -17.63 5.39 1.00
N ASP A 52 -18.46 4.48 1.50
CA ASP A 52 -18.60 3.15 0.92
C ASP A 52 -19.44 3.17 -0.37
N LEU A 53 -19.66 2.00 -0.96
CA LEU A 53 -20.40 1.85 -2.22
C LEU A 53 -21.88 2.27 -2.09
N GLU A 54 -22.46 2.18 -0.90
CA GLU A 54 -23.82 2.59 -0.59
C GLU A 54 -23.92 4.09 -0.30
N GLY A 55 -22.79 4.80 -0.23
CA GLY A 55 -22.70 6.24 0.04
C GLY A 55 -22.68 6.59 1.54
N LYS A 56 -22.51 5.59 2.41
CA LYS A 56 -22.31 5.83 3.86
C LYS A 56 -20.91 6.35 4.11
N GLN A 57 -20.79 7.43 4.86
CA GLN A 57 -19.49 7.99 5.26
C GLN A 57 -18.76 7.03 6.20
N ILE A 58 -17.56 6.60 5.81
CA ILE A 58 -16.68 5.69 6.57
C ILE A 58 -15.42 6.39 7.10
N VAL A 59 -15.04 7.53 6.49
CA VAL A 59 -14.00 8.43 6.99
C VAL A 59 -14.57 9.84 7.04
N LYS A 60 -14.42 10.51 8.18
CA LYS A 60 -14.84 11.89 8.40
C LYS A 60 -13.67 12.72 8.92
N ASP A 61 -13.43 13.87 8.30
CA ASP A 61 -12.34 14.80 8.68
C ASP A 61 -10.98 14.10 8.82
N GLY A 62 -10.74 13.12 7.94
CA GLY A 62 -9.51 12.33 7.91
C GLY A 62 -9.44 11.17 8.89
N ASN A 63 -10.51 10.89 9.65
CA ASN A 63 -10.51 9.84 10.67
C ASN A 63 -11.56 8.77 10.38
N GLY A 64 -11.18 7.50 10.47
CA GLY A 64 -12.09 6.38 10.27
C GLY A 64 -11.45 5.18 9.59
N GLN A 65 -12.27 4.15 9.36
CA GLN A 65 -11.85 2.93 8.68
C GLN A 65 -11.99 3.09 7.17
N MET A 66 -10.86 3.13 6.48
CA MET A 66 -10.82 3.18 5.02
C MET A 66 -10.93 1.79 4.42
N ILE A 67 -11.74 1.66 3.37
CA ILE A 67 -11.85 0.46 2.54
C ILE A 67 -11.72 0.91 1.07
N ASN A 68 -10.78 0.32 0.35
CA ASN A 68 -10.62 0.51 -1.09
C ASN A 68 -11.08 -0.75 -1.82
N TYR A 69 -11.63 -0.58 -3.01
CA TYR A 69 -12.13 -1.66 -3.84
C TYR A 69 -11.42 -1.72 -5.19
N PHE A 70 -11.29 -2.92 -5.74
CA PHE A 70 -11.01 -3.13 -7.16
C PHE A 70 -12.22 -2.71 -8.01
N ASN A 71 -12.04 -2.60 -9.31
CA ASN A 71 -13.17 -2.37 -10.24
C ASN A 71 -14.22 -3.50 -10.19
N SER A 72 -13.82 -4.70 -9.80
CA SER A 72 -14.71 -5.85 -9.54
C SER A 72 -15.51 -5.76 -8.23
N LEU A 73 -15.40 -4.64 -7.50
CA LEU A 73 -16.00 -4.37 -6.20
C LEU A 73 -15.51 -5.29 -5.06
N LYS A 74 -14.48 -6.09 -5.28
CA LYS A 74 -13.79 -6.83 -4.22
C LYS A 74 -12.88 -5.90 -3.45
N ILE A 75 -12.68 -6.17 -2.16
CA ILE A 75 -11.79 -5.37 -1.31
C ILE A 75 -10.36 -5.46 -1.84
N GLN A 76 -9.75 -4.30 -2.09
CA GLN A 76 -8.34 -4.15 -2.50
C GLN A 76 -7.44 -3.90 -1.29
N SER A 77 -7.88 -3.04 -0.36
CA SER A 77 -7.17 -2.75 0.87
C SER A 77 -8.10 -2.20 1.94
N GLN A 78 -7.70 -2.36 3.20
CA GLN A 78 -8.42 -1.79 4.33
C GLN A 78 -7.45 -1.47 5.49
N GLY A 79 -7.81 -0.46 6.28
CA GLY A 79 -7.07 -0.02 7.45
C GLY A 79 -7.64 1.29 7.99
N ASN A 80 -7.01 1.86 9.01
CA ASN A 80 -7.45 3.10 9.60
C ASN A 80 -6.71 4.31 9.02
N LEU A 81 -7.43 5.42 8.91
CA LEU A 81 -6.86 6.75 8.70
C LEU A 81 -6.93 7.55 10.00
N GLU A 82 -5.88 8.32 10.26
CA GLU A 82 -5.80 9.35 11.27
C GLU A 82 -5.22 10.61 10.62
N ASP A 83 -5.89 11.75 10.81
CA ASP A 83 -5.52 13.00 10.12
C ASP A 83 -5.41 12.88 8.58
N GLY A 84 -6.15 11.94 7.98
CA GLY A 84 -6.21 11.71 6.53
C GLY A 84 -5.03 10.95 5.94
N VAL A 85 -4.20 10.32 6.78
CA VAL A 85 -3.09 9.46 6.39
C VAL A 85 -3.22 8.08 7.03
N GLU A 86 -2.58 7.09 6.44
CA GLU A 86 -2.61 5.71 6.90
C GLU A 86 -1.98 5.59 8.29
N GLN A 87 -2.70 4.89 9.21
CA GLN A 87 -2.28 4.66 10.59
C GLN A 87 -2.65 3.24 11.05
N GLY A 88 -1.76 2.61 11.84
CA GLY A 88 -1.97 1.27 12.38
C GLY A 88 -1.97 0.18 11.31
N LEU A 89 -2.63 -0.93 11.60
CA LEU A 89 -2.63 -2.11 10.73
C LEU A 89 -3.39 -1.86 9.44
N TRP A 90 -2.73 -2.19 8.32
CA TRP A 90 -3.30 -2.19 6.98
C TRP A 90 -3.12 -3.54 6.32
N THR A 91 -4.18 -4.01 5.67
CA THR A 91 -4.19 -5.27 4.91
C THR A 91 -4.53 -4.95 3.45
N PHE A 92 -3.77 -5.53 2.54
CA PHE A 92 -3.95 -5.43 1.10
C PHE A 92 -4.26 -6.82 0.54
N TYR A 93 -5.01 -6.87 -0.55
CA TYR A 93 -5.47 -8.12 -1.16
C TYR A 93 -5.18 -8.14 -2.65
N TYR A 94 -5.04 -9.32 -3.20
CA TYR A 94 -5.17 -9.59 -4.63
C TYR A 94 -6.66 -9.65 -5.01
N GLU A 95 -6.94 -9.54 -6.29
CA GLU A 95 -8.32 -9.56 -6.79
C GLU A 95 -9.03 -10.93 -6.59
N ASN A 96 -8.25 -12.00 -6.43
CA ASN A 96 -8.78 -13.32 -6.02
C ASN A 96 -9.17 -13.41 -4.53
N GLY A 97 -8.94 -12.35 -3.73
CA GLY A 97 -9.25 -12.26 -2.30
C GLY A 97 -8.15 -12.77 -1.37
N VAL A 98 -7.04 -13.28 -1.90
CA VAL A 98 -5.87 -13.66 -1.12
C VAL A 98 -5.17 -12.40 -0.61
N LYS A 99 -4.69 -12.38 0.64
CA LYS A 99 -3.83 -11.30 1.12
C LYS A 99 -2.60 -11.16 0.22
N SER A 100 -2.27 -9.92 -0.13
CA SER A 100 -1.04 -9.59 -0.85
C SER A 100 0.03 -9.02 0.07
N SER A 101 -0.38 -8.19 1.04
CA SER A 101 0.53 -7.68 2.08
C SER A 101 -0.22 -7.21 3.32
N GLU A 102 0.47 -7.20 4.46
CA GLU A 102 -0.06 -6.71 5.75
C GLU A 102 1.07 -6.14 6.61
N GLY A 103 0.79 -5.04 7.31
CA GLY A 103 1.72 -4.41 8.23
C GLY A 103 1.21 -3.07 8.73
N ASN A 104 2.03 -2.42 9.55
CA ASN A 104 1.64 -1.17 10.17
C ASN A 104 2.14 0.06 9.40
N PHE A 105 1.29 1.08 9.42
CA PHE A 105 1.65 2.45 9.03
C PHE A 105 1.75 3.34 10.27
N GLU A 106 2.66 4.29 10.22
CA GLU A 106 2.73 5.44 11.09
C GLU A 106 2.85 6.70 10.25
N LYS A 107 1.87 7.60 10.37
CA LYS A 107 1.81 8.86 9.60
C LYS A 107 2.02 8.67 8.09
N GLY A 108 1.36 7.66 7.52
CA GLY A 108 1.40 7.34 6.09
C GLY A 108 2.68 6.64 5.62
N LYS A 109 3.58 6.24 6.53
CA LYS A 109 4.80 5.48 6.21
C LYS A 109 4.70 4.06 6.76
N ARG A 110 5.16 3.08 6.00
CA ARG A 110 5.30 1.70 6.49
C ARG A 110 6.34 1.65 7.60
N VAL A 111 5.99 0.99 8.71
CA VAL A 111 6.88 0.83 9.87
C VAL A 111 6.86 -0.62 10.36
N GLY A 112 7.92 -1.01 11.07
CA GLY A 112 8.02 -2.32 11.69
C GLY A 112 7.97 -3.48 10.70
N LYS A 113 7.37 -4.58 11.14
CA LYS A 113 7.29 -5.82 10.36
C LYS A 113 6.13 -5.77 9.38
N TRP A 114 6.42 -6.16 8.12
CA TRP A 114 5.48 -6.38 7.03
C TRP A 114 5.59 -7.80 6.52
N GLU A 115 4.47 -8.38 6.16
CA GLU A 115 4.39 -9.69 5.55
C GLU A 115 3.77 -9.55 4.15
N GLU A 116 4.32 -10.29 3.17
CA GLU A 116 3.78 -10.33 1.81
C GLU A 116 3.55 -11.78 1.38
N TRP A 117 2.57 -11.98 0.54
CA TRP A 117 2.19 -13.28 -0.02
C TRP A 117 2.14 -13.22 -1.54
N PHE A 118 2.36 -14.34 -2.19
CA PHE A 118 2.05 -14.55 -3.58
C PHE A 118 0.52 -14.66 -3.77
N GLU A 119 0.06 -14.51 -5.00
CA GLU A 119 -1.36 -14.67 -5.35
C GLU A 119 -1.89 -16.09 -5.06
N SER A 120 -1.01 -17.07 -5.01
CA SER A 120 -1.28 -18.44 -4.56
C SER A 120 -1.51 -18.59 -3.05
N GLY A 121 -1.33 -17.52 -2.27
CA GLY A 121 -1.42 -17.50 -0.82
C GLY A 121 -0.16 -17.97 -0.08
N LYS A 122 0.89 -18.38 -0.80
CA LYS A 122 2.17 -18.74 -0.19
C LYS A 122 2.93 -17.49 0.25
N LYS A 123 3.70 -17.60 1.33
CA LYS A 123 4.52 -16.50 1.84
C LYS A 123 5.58 -16.09 0.83
N LYS A 124 5.67 -14.79 0.57
CA LYS A 124 6.61 -14.17 -0.36
C LYS A 124 7.74 -13.47 0.37
N SER A 125 7.42 -12.70 1.42
CA SER A 125 8.44 -12.01 2.19
C SER A 125 8.01 -11.70 3.63
N GLU A 126 9.01 -11.55 4.50
CA GLU A 126 8.92 -10.89 5.80
C GLU A 126 9.93 -9.75 5.81
N LEU A 127 9.44 -8.53 5.94
CA LEU A 127 10.21 -7.30 5.79
C LEU A 127 10.19 -6.50 7.09
N ASN A 128 11.33 -5.95 7.46
CA ASN A 128 11.42 -4.95 8.52
C ASN A 128 11.82 -3.60 7.89
N TYR A 129 10.94 -2.62 7.96
CA TYR A 129 11.13 -1.33 7.28
C TYR A 129 12.15 -0.41 7.97
N GLU A 130 12.40 -0.61 9.26
CA GLU A 130 13.38 0.18 10.02
C GLU A 130 14.69 -0.59 10.16
N SER A 131 14.68 -1.61 11.00
CA SER A 131 15.85 -2.43 11.26
C SER A 131 15.41 -3.85 11.59
N GLY A 132 16.10 -4.84 11.06
CA GLY A 132 15.81 -6.22 11.35
C GLY A 132 16.10 -7.17 10.20
N LEU A 133 15.83 -8.45 10.44
CA LEU A 133 15.98 -9.51 9.46
C LEU A 133 14.88 -9.40 8.40
N ASN A 134 15.28 -9.45 7.14
CA ASN A 134 14.37 -9.50 5.99
C ASN A 134 14.58 -10.83 5.29
N ILE A 135 13.48 -11.51 4.97
CA ILE A 135 13.48 -12.84 4.35
C ILE A 135 12.55 -12.80 3.15
N TYR A 136 12.99 -13.40 2.05
CA TYR A 136 12.21 -13.57 0.83
C TYR A 136 12.20 -15.03 0.42
N TRP A 137 11.09 -15.48 -0.13
CA TRP A 137 10.89 -16.85 -0.60
C TRP A 137 10.49 -16.88 -2.06
N PHE A 138 10.96 -17.90 -2.76
CA PHE A 138 10.37 -18.29 -4.03
C PHE A 138 8.94 -18.83 -3.81
N GLU A 139 8.13 -18.81 -4.82
CA GLU A 139 6.76 -19.37 -4.75
C GLU A 139 6.74 -20.89 -4.47
N SER A 140 7.87 -21.59 -4.70
CA SER A 140 8.08 -22.96 -4.26
C SER A 140 8.13 -23.14 -2.72
N GLY A 141 8.24 -22.03 -1.96
CA GLY A 141 8.41 -22.02 -0.51
C GLY A 141 9.86 -22.13 -0.03
N LYS A 142 10.83 -22.25 -0.96
CA LYS A 142 12.24 -22.20 -0.61
C LYS A 142 12.71 -20.76 -0.46
N LYS A 143 13.68 -20.50 0.43
CA LYS A 143 14.27 -19.17 0.58
C LYS A 143 14.90 -18.70 -0.73
N GLU A 144 14.72 -17.42 -1.05
CA GLU A 144 15.34 -16.71 -2.17
C GLU A 144 16.50 -15.86 -1.69
N MET A 145 16.26 -15.06 -0.64
CA MET A 145 17.31 -14.28 0.01
C MET A 145 16.94 -13.92 1.44
N GLU A 146 17.96 -13.68 2.26
CA GLU A 146 17.78 -13.11 3.59
C GLU A 146 18.96 -12.25 3.99
N GLY A 147 18.72 -11.25 4.85
CA GLY A 147 19.74 -10.38 5.40
C GLY A 147 19.14 -9.31 6.30
N THR A 148 20.01 -8.57 6.97
CA THR A 148 19.61 -7.54 7.93
C THR A 148 19.63 -6.17 7.28
N LEU A 149 18.56 -5.39 7.52
CA LEU A 149 18.57 -3.94 7.34
C LEU A 149 18.87 -3.25 8.67
N ILE A 150 19.56 -2.11 8.62
CA ILE A 150 19.69 -1.12 9.68
C ILE A 150 19.43 0.23 9.03
N ASP A 151 18.50 1.00 9.57
CA ASP A 151 18.06 2.27 9.01
C ASP A 151 17.74 2.20 7.50
N SER A 152 17.02 1.13 7.11
CA SER A 152 16.60 0.83 5.73
C SER A 152 17.75 0.54 4.75
N LYS A 153 18.95 0.29 5.23
CA LYS A 153 20.13 -0.07 4.42
C LYS A 153 20.57 -1.48 4.72
N ARG A 154 21.07 -2.17 3.70
CA ARG A 154 21.65 -3.51 3.89
C ARG A 154 22.91 -3.42 4.72
N GLU A 155 22.93 -4.26 5.75
CA GLU A 155 24.03 -4.41 6.68
C GLU A 155 24.38 -5.88 6.89
N LYS A 156 25.63 -6.16 7.26
CA LYS A 156 26.12 -7.52 7.55
C LYS A 156 25.98 -8.45 6.33
N SER A 157 25.81 -9.72 6.61
CA SER A 157 25.74 -10.78 5.59
C SER A 157 24.36 -10.89 5.01
N TRP A 158 24.30 -10.92 3.68
CA TRP A 158 23.11 -11.24 2.90
C TRP A 158 23.37 -12.52 2.12
N THR A 159 22.50 -13.52 2.29
CA THR A 159 22.59 -14.81 1.61
C THR A 159 21.50 -14.92 0.57
N TYR A 160 21.87 -15.42 -0.58
CA TYR A 160 21.01 -15.64 -1.75
C TYR A 160 21.02 -17.11 -2.12
N TRP A 161 19.90 -17.65 -2.52
CA TRP A 161 19.74 -19.04 -2.93
C TRP A 161 19.23 -19.16 -4.35
N TYR A 162 19.55 -20.28 -4.97
CA TYR A 162 18.88 -20.72 -6.21
C TYR A 162 17.51 -21.33 -5.88
N PRO A 163 16.58 -21.42 -6.87
CA PRO A 163 15.31 -22.16 -6.70
C PRO A 163 15.50 -23.63 -6.28
N SER A 164 16.65 -24.23 -6.60
CA SER A 164 17.02 -25.57 -6.11
C SER A 164 17.16 -25.64 -4.59
N GLY A 165 17.42 -24.50 -3.91
CA GLY A 165 17.70 -24.37 -2.49
C GLY A 165 19.20 -24.38 -2.16
N GLN A 166 20.07 -24.47 -3.18
CA GLN A 166 21.51 -24.32 -2.98
C GLN A 166 21.88 -22.84 -2.82
N VAL A 167 22.87 -22.55 -1.97
CA VAL A 167 23.39 -21.19 -1.79
C VAL A 167 24.00 -20.72 -3.13
N ARG A 168 23.51 -19.57 -3.60
CA ARG A 168 24.02 -18.89 -4.79
C ARG A 168 25.22 -17.99 -4.45
N SER A 169 25.07 -17.18 -3.41
CA SER A 169 26.12 -16.28 -2.94
C SER A 169 25.80 -15.77 -1.53
N THR A 170 26.86 -15.38 -0.84
CA THR A 170 26.77 -14.62 0.41
C THR A 170 27.62 -13.37 0.25
N ASN A 171 27.04 -12.21 0.52
CA ASN A 171 27.70 -10.93 0.36
C ASN A 171 27.61 -10.14 1.68
N ASN A 172 28.70 -9.47 2.05
CA ASN A 172 28.69 -8.58 3.21
C ASN A 172 28.42 -7.13 2.75
N TYR A 173 27.59 -6.44 3.50
CA TYR A 173 27.21 -5.07 3.23
C TYR A 173 27.48 -4.17 4.44
N VAL A 174 27.87 -2.93 4.15
CA VAL A 174 27.97 -1.82 5.10
C VAL A 174 27.28 -0.62 4.42
N ASN A 175 26.16 -0.16 4.95
CA ASN A 175 25.36 0.94 4.36
C ASN A 175 25.05 0.74 2.87
N ASP A 176 24.59 -0.45 2.45
CA ASP A 176 24.35 -0.86 1.05
C ASP A 176 25.62 -1.04 0.17
N LEU A 177 26.79 -0.70 0.64
CA LEU A 177 28.05 -0.95 -0.06
C LEU A 177 28.48 -2.43 0.13
N ARG A 178 28.87 -3.08 -0.98
CA ARG A 178 29.31 -4.49 -1.01
C ARG A 178 30.81 -4.62 -0.76
#